data_c1aa8bf76460297e5ec6d2875ad0144e
#
_entry.id   c1aa8bf76460297e5ec6d2875ad0144e
#
_cell.length_a   1.000
_cell.length_b   1.000
_cell.length_c   1.000
_cell.angle_alpha   90.00
_cell.angle_beta   90.00
_cell.angle_gamma   90.00
#
_symmetry.space_group_name_H-M   'P 1'
#
loop_
_entity.id
_entity.type
_entity.pdbx_description
1 polymer ?
#
loop_
_entity_poly.entity_id
_entity_poly.type
_entity_poly.pdbx_seq_one_letter_code
_entity_poly.pdbx_strand_id
1 'polypeptide(L)'
;MKITYIVEDFSENGGVERIVTEKANTLATEYGHEVSVVSVYDDKRRELYHLDESIKMVHLGVPFADKHHGKLIKLISRTNTLMTAARRLNKTIKSLQPDIIFFTTTLGALLLPLCHTKARKIYESHLARPFTPYHRLFSIMERKADTVVCLTNGDAMEYSNARRTLVIPNFIKKPTKRVEDYSVKRAIAVGRLEEQKGFLPLIDHWKEIARLHPDWHLDIYGDGSQRAMLQAEIERLGMQEHITLCGRSNNIMDVYPQYSLHIMPSLYEGQPMALIEAQSCGLPSVVFDFDFGASDIVRNGYNGIIVEQSHYSSLIKGITTMMDSEAIRRQYGDNAIAGSHAYYKENVFEKWIQLLNPDR
;
A
#
# COMPACT_ATOMS: atom_id res chain seq x y z
N MET A 1 8.74 12.85 22.60
CA MET A 1 9.84 12.89 21.61
C MET A 1 9.45 13.81 20.47
N LYS A 2 10.45 14.38 19.78
CA LYS A 2 10.27 15.16 18.56
C LYS A 2 10.47 14.26 17.34
N ILE A 3 9.44 14.09 16.54
CA ILE A 3 9.41 13.21 15.38
C ILE A 3 9.20 14.04 14.12
N THR A 4 9.99 13.81 13.08
CA THR A 4 9.85 14.51 11.80
C THR A 4 9.68 13.51 10.66
N TYR A 5 8.63 13.67 9.86
CA TYR A 5 8.42 12.92 8.61
C TYR A 5 8.91 13.76 7.42
N ILE A 6 9.68 13.15 6.52
CA ILE A 6 10.11 13.75 5.25
C ILE A 6 9.31 13.08 4.14
N VAL A 7 8.48 13.85 3.47
CA VAL A 7 7.64 13.40 2.34
C VAL A 7 8.03 14.16 1.07
N GLU A 8 7.78 13.55 -0.06
CA GLU A 8 8.15 14.13 -1.36
C GLU A 8 7.28 15.33 -1.71
N ASP A 9 5.96 15.13 -1.78
CA ASP A 9 4.97 16.17 -2.01
C ASP A 9 3.69 15.84 -1.25
N PHE A 10 3.39 16.61 -0.22
CA PHE A 10 2.23 16.34 0.64
C PHE A 10 0.89 16.76 -0.01
N SER A 11 0.93 17.37 -1.18
CA SER A 11 -0.26 17.72 -1.97
C SER A 11 -0.75 16.61 -2.89
N GLU A 12 -0.01 15.51 -3.01
CA GLU A 12 -0.40 14.37 -3.83
C GLU A 12 -1.48 13.51 -3.16
N ASN A 13 -2.41 12.98 -3.97
CA ASN A 13 -3.43 12.02 -3.51
C ASN A 13 -2.85 10.60 -3.54
N GLY A 14 -1.83 10.37 -2.74
CA GLY A 14 -1.08 9.11 -2.67
C GLY A 14 -1.38 8.27 -1.42
N GLY A 15 -1.06 6.99 -1.51
CA GLY A 15 -1.17 6.08 -0.36
C GLY A 15 -0.16 6.42 0.74
N VAL A 16 1.01 6.92 0.38
CA VAL A 16 2.07 7.30 1.33
C VAL A 16 1.63 8.49 2.17
N GLU A 17 1.11 9.55 1.53
CA GLU A 17 0.64 10.76 2.20
C GLU A 17 -0.50 10.46 3.17
N ARG A 18 -1.45 9.60 2.77
CA ARG A 18 -2.52 9.13 3.66
C ARG A 18 -1.96 8.41 4.89
N ILE A 19 -1.09 7.45 4.71
CA ILE A 19 -0.52 6.66 5.82
C ILE A 19 0.35 7.53 6.72
N VAL A 20 1.16 8.42 6.17
CA VAL A 20 1.96 9.38 6.97
C VAL A 20 1.05 10.30 7.78
N THR A 21 -0.03 10.82 7.19
CA THR A 21 -1.02 11.64 7.90
C THR A 21 -1.64 10.88 9.07
N GLU A 22 -2.15 9.67 8.83
CA GLU A 22 -2.78 8.87 9.87
C GLU A 22 -1.79 8.52 11.00
N LYS A 23 -0.53 8.22 10.67
CA LYS A 23 0.54 7.95 11.64
C LYS A 23 0.91 9.21 12.42
N ALA A 24 1.12 10.32 11.74
CA ALA A 24 1.48 11.60 12.35
C ALA A 24 0.39 12.06 13.34
N ASN A 25 -0.87 12.04 12.92
CA ASN A 25 -2.00 12.37 13.77
C ASN A 25 -2.04 11.46 15.01
N THR A 26 -1.94 10.14 14.83
CA THR A 26 -1.96 9.19 15.94
C THR A 26 -0.82 9.42 16.92
N LEU A 27 0.41 9.61 16.43
CA LEU A 27 1.57 9.86 17.29
C LEU A 27 1.44 11.19 18.07
N ALA A 28 0.84 12.21 17.46
CA ALA A 28 0.62 13.48 18.11
C ALA A 28 -0.52 13.41 19.16
N THR A 29 -1.70 12.93 18.74
CA THR A 29 -2.91 13.02 19.55
C THR A 29 -3.07 11.90 20.58
N GLU A 30 -2.64 10.67 20.26
CA GLU A 30 -2.83 9.53 21.15
C GLU A 30 -1.58 9.20 21.98
N TYR A 31 -0.38 9.51 21.45
CA TYR A 31 0.89 9.22 22.13
C TYR A 31 1.62 10.47 22.62
N GLY A 32 1.11 11.66 22.37
CA GLY A 32 1.63 12.93 22.90
C GLY A 32 3.04 13.30 22.39
N HIS A 33 3.40 12.89 21.16
CA HIS A 33 4.66 13.27 20.54
C HIS A 33 4.57 14.62 19.83
N GLU A 34 5.65 15.40 19.82
CA GLU A 34 5.77 16.60 19.00
C GLU A 34 6.11 16.18 17.56
N VAL A 35 5.14 16.26 16.66
CA VAL A 35 5.29 15.76 15.29
C VAL A 35 5.42 16.93 14.30
N SER A 36 6.32 16.78 13.34
CA SER A 36 6.45 17.69 12.20
C SER A 36 6.43 16.90 10.89
N VAL A 37 5.81 17.47 9.87
CA VAL A 37 5.83 16.93 8.49
C VAL A 37 6.55 17.95 7.60
N VAL A 38 7.54 17.48 6.85
CA VAL A 38 8.33 18.30 5.93
C VAL A 38 8.07 17.83 4.51
N SER A 39 7.37 18.64 3.70
CA SER A 39 7.20 18.44 2.26
C SER A 39 8.37 19.04 1.51
N VAL A 40 9.00 18.26 0.64
CA VAL A 40 10.20 18.71 -0.09
C VAL A 40 9.80 19.61 -1.27
N TYR A 41 8.91 19.15 -2.11
CA TYR A 41 8.42 19.95 -3.22
C TYR A 41 7.36 20.93 -2.74
N ASP A 42 7.27 22.04 -3.43
CA ASP A 42 6.24 23.06 -3.19
C ASP A 42 5.29 23.03 -4.39
N ASP A 43 4.27 22.21 -4.28
CA ASP A 43 3.10 22.37 -5.13
C ASP A 43 2.05 23.11 -4.29
N LYS A 44 1.72 24.35 -4.65
CA LYS A 44 0.74 25.22 -3.98
C LYS A 44 -0.70 24.67 -3.97
N ARG A 45 -0.87 23.38 -4.26
CA ARG A 45 -2.14 22.68 -4.20
C ARG A 45 -2.57 22.54 -2.74
N ARG A 46 -3.88 22.41 -2.58
CA ARG A 46 -4.50 22.20 -1.25
C ARG A 46 -4.07 20.83 -0.69
N GLU A 47 -3.72 20.81 0.58
CA GLU A 47 -3.51 19.56 1.31
C GLU A 47 -4.77 18.69 1.24
N LEU A 48 -4.60 17.44 0.80
CA LEU A 48 -5.72 16.52 0.58
C LEU A 48 -6.08 15.74 1.85
N TYR A 49 -5.12 15.60 2.75
CA TYR A 49 -5.29 14.89 4.02
C TYR A 49 -5.13 15.87 5.18
N HIS A 50 -6.06 15.80 6.12
CA HIS A 50 -6.08 16.69 7.27
C HIS A 50 -5.07 16.25 8.32
N LEU A 51 -4.07 17.11 8.58
CA LEU A 51 -3.19 17.01 9.75
C LEU A 51 -3.81 17.69 10.95
N ASP A 52 -3.63 17.11 12.14
CA ASP A 52 -4.03 17.74 13.40
C ASP A 52 -3.29 19.08 13.59
N GLU A 53 -3.95 20.07 14.19
CA GLU A 53 -3.43 21.42 14.37
C GLU A 53 -2.14 21.47 15.21
N SER A 54 -1.89 20.46 16.04
CA SER A 54 -0.65 20.32 16.82
C SER A 54 0.56 19.92 15.98
N ILE A 55 0.36 19.46 14.73
CA ILE A 55 1.42 19.00 13.84
C ILE A 55 1.95 20.16 13.02
N LYS A 56 3.27 20.36 13.11
CA LYS A 56 3.94 21.42 12.36
C LYS A 56 4.18 20.99 10.91
N MET A 57 3.47 21.62 9.96
CA MET A 57 3.77 21.47 8.53
C MET A 57 4.87 22.45 8.08
N VAL A 58 5.86 21.95 7.33
CA VAL A 58 6.97 22.73 6.77
C VAL A 58 7.15 22.42 5.30
N HIS A 59 7.09 23.42 4.44
CA HIS A 59 7.37 23.31 3.01
C HIS A 59 8.80 23.78 2.71
N LEU A 60 9.61 22.92 2.05
CA LEU A 60 10.96 23.31 1.66
C LEU A 60 10.96 24.18 0.39
N GLY A 61 9.89 24.17 -0.38
CA GLY A 61 9.74 24.99 -1.59
C GLY A 61 10.78 24.64 -2.66
N VAL A 62 11.14 23.37 -2.82
CA VAL A 62 12.10 22.94 -3.84
C VAL A 62 11.35 22.79 -5.17
N PRO A 63 11.80 23.45 -6.26
CA PRO A 63 11.13 23.31 -7.54
C PRO A 63 11.35 21.90 -8.10
N PHE A 64 10.34 21.38 -8.81
CA PHE A 64 10.49 20.12 -9.55
C PHE A 64 11.61 20.22 -10.59
N ALA A 65 12.33 19.11 -10.78
CA ALA A 65 13.33 19.04 -11.84
C ALA A 65 12.67 19.16 -13.23
N ASP A 66 13.29 19.93 -14.10
CA ASP A 66 12.78 20.14 -15.47
C ASP A 66 12.66 18.83 -16.26
N LYS A 67 11.49 18.60 -16.87
CA LYS A 67 11.16 17.38 -17.62
C LYS A 67 11.45 17.48 -19.13
N HIS A 68 11.71 18.69 -19.65
CA HIS A 68 11.63 18.97 -21.09
C HIS A 68 12.96 19.02 -21.87
N HIS A 69 14.12 18.78 -21.22
CA HIS A 69 15.44 18.90 -21.85
C HIS A 69 16.15 17.54 -22.01
N GLY A 70 17.20 17.51 -22.85
CA GLY A 70 17.98 16.31 -23.15
C GLY A 70 18.60 15.63 -21.90
N LYS A 71 19.02 14.37 -22.05
CA LYS A 71 19.44 13.49 -20.92
C LYS A 71 20.43 14.14 -19.96
N LEU A 72 21.43 14.88 -20.47
CA LEU A 72 22.49 15.52 -19.64
C LEU A 72 21.92 16.67 -18.82
N ILE A 73 21.12 17.57 -19.43
CA ILE A 73 20.49 18.69 -18.72
C ILE A 73 19.53 18.16 -17.65
N LYS A 74 18.77 17.12 -17.95
CA LYS A 74 17.88 16.45 -17.00
C LYS A 74 18.66 15.88 -15.80
N LEU A 75 19.84 15.29 -16.02
CA LEU A 75 20.69 14.78 -14.94
C LEU A 75 21.21 15.92 -14.04
N ILE A 76 21.72 17.01 -14.66
CA ILE A 76 22.19 18.18 -13.92
C ILE A 76 21.05 18.83 -13.13
N SER A 77 19.88 19.00 -13.74
CA SER A 77 18.69 19.56 -13.08
C SER A 77 18.31 18.72 -11.85
N ARG A 78 18.23 17.39 -11.99
CA ARG A 78 17.92 16.46 -10.88
C ARG A 78 18.95 16.54 -9.75
N THR A 79 20.23 16.61 -10.09
CA THR A 79 21.31 16.74 -9.10
C THR A 79 21.20 18.06 -8.36
N ASN A 80 20.96 19.18 -9.07
CA ASN A 80 20.77 20.50 -8.45
C ASN A 80 19.54 20.54 -7.56
N THR A 81 18.43 19.94 -7.98
CA THR A 81 17.20 19.80 -7.17
C THR A 81 17.50 19.03 -5.88
N LEU A 82 18.18 17.88 -5.97
CA LEU A 82 18.54 17.06 -4.81
C LEU A 82 19.45 17.83 -3.84
N MET A 83 20.47 18.53 -4.35
CA MET A 83 21.39 19.32 -3.51
C MET A 83 20.70 20.52 -2.87
N THR A 84 19.75 21.13 -3.56
CA THR A 84 18.93 22.22 -3.00
C THR A 84 18.02 21.70 -1.91
N ALA A 85 17.36 20.57 -2.14
CA ALA A 85 16.55 19.87 -1.15
C ALA A 85 17.37 19.52 0.10
N ALA A 86 18.55 18.93 -0.08
CA ALA A 86 19.43 18.56 1.03
C ALA A 86 19.88 19.78 1.87
N ARG A 87 20.25 20.91 1.22
CA ARG A 87 20.60 22.14 1.94
C ARG A 87 19.45 22.71 2.75
N ARG A 88 18.25 22.81 2.13
CA ARG A 88 17.05 23.32 2.80
C ARG A 88 16.62 22.39 3.93
N LEU A 89 16.64 21.08 3.69
CA LEU A 89 16.34 20.06 4.71
C LEU A 89 17.27 20.20 5.93
N ASN A 90 18.60 20.25 5.73
CA ASN A 90 19.55 20.37 6.84
C ASN A 90 19.32 21.65 7.66
N LYS A 91 18.98 22.78 7.03
CA LYS A 91 18.62 24.01 7.73
C LYS A 91 17.35 23.81 8.57
N THR A 92 16.34 23.17 8.02
CA THR A 92 15.07 22.88 8.71
C THR A 92 15.27 21.93 9.87
N ILE A 93 16.00 20.83 9.69
CA ILE A 93 16.30 19.84 10.74
C ILE A 93 17.09 20.47 11.89
N LYS A 94 18.03 21.37 11.59
CA LYS A 94 18.73 22.13 12.63
C LYS A 94 17.81 23.00 13.46
N SER A 95 16.73 23.53 12.90
CA SER A 95 15.72 24.33 13.60
C SER A 95 14.73 23.48 14.38
N LEU A 96 14.29 22.33 13.82
CA LEU A 96 13.31 21.43 14.45
C LEU A 96 13.91 20.61 15.59
N GLN A 97 15.22 20.28 15.49
CA GLN A 97 15.95 19.43 16.46
C GLN A 97 15.19 18.13 16.80
N PRO A 98 14.83 17.31 15.79
CA PRO A 98 14.12 16.06 16.04
C PRO A 98 14.98 15.03 16.75
N ASP A 99 14.33 14.14 17.51
CA ASP A 99 14.94 12.92 18.05
C ASP A 99 14.99 11.83 16.99
N ILE A 100 13.94 11.77 16.15
CA ILE A 100 13.77 10.76 15.11
C ILE A 100 13.30 11.43 13.80
N ILE A 101 13.87 10.98 12.68
CA ILE A 101 13.44 11.40 11.34
C ILE A 101 13.06 10.18 10.53
N PHE A 102 11.83 10.19 10.01
CA PHE A 102 11.34 9.23 9.04
C PHE A 102 11.51 9.76 7.62
N PHE A 103 12.18 9.01 6.78
CA PHE A 103 12.33 9.28 5.36
C PHE A 103 11.43 8.32 4.58
N THR A 104 10.57 8.84 3.74
CA THR A 104 9.66 8.07 2.90
C THR A 104 10.02 8.25 1.43
N THR A 105 9.54 7.40 0.56
CA THR A 105 9.69 7.48 -0.90
C THR A 105 11.13 7.41 -1.43
N THR A 106 11.28 7.46 -2.75
CA THR A 106 12.60 7.47 -3.43
C THR A 106 13.43 8.70 -3.05
N LEU A 107 12.78 9.88 -3.00
CA LEU A 107 13.49 11.12 -2.68
C LEU A 107 14.01 11.08 -1.24
N GLY A 108 13.21 10.56 -0.30
CA GLY A 108 13.64 10.34 1.07
C GLY A 108 14.87 9.44 1.17
N ALA A 109 14.90 8.33 0.41
CA ALA A 109 16.06 7.44 0.35
C ALA A 109 17.33 8.16 -0.14
N LEU A 110 17.21 9.07 -1.12
CA LEU A 110 18.33 9.85 -1.64
C LEU A 110 18.76 10.97 -0.69
N LEU A 111 17.83 11.56 0.07
CA LEU A 111 18.10 12.65 1.02
C LEU A 111 18.70 12.14 2.35
N LEU A 112 18.34 10.95 2.81
CA LEU A 112 18.78 10.39 4.09
C LEU A 112 20.31 10.41 4.26
N PRO A 113 21.15 9.98 3.29
CA PRO A 113 22.60 10.05 3.40
C PRO A 113 23.15 11.47 3.47
N LEU A 114 22.41 12.45 2.93
CA LEU A 114 22.79 13.87 2.86
C LEU A 114 22.27 14.68 4.06
N CYS A 115 21.49 14.05 4.93
CA CYS A 115 20.97 14.67 6.14
C CYS A 115 21.97 14.54 7.30
N HIS A 116 22.52 15.68 7.73
CA HIS A 116 23.52 15.78 8.80
C HIS A 116 22.85 16.08 10.14
N THR A 117 22.67 15.06 10.98
CA THR A 117 22.00 15.17 12.27
C THR A 117 22.45 14.08 13.22
N LYS A 118 22.23 14.27 14.53
CA LYS A 118 22.34 13.22 15.56
C LYS A 118 21.04 12.44 15.76
N ALA A 119 19.93 12.91 15.17
CA ALA A 119 18.65 12.21 15.22
C ALA A 119 18.74 10.82 14.60
N ARG A 120 18.01 9.86 15.14
CA ARG A 120 17.85 8.54 14.53
C ARG A 120 17.18 8.68 13.17
N LYS A 121 17.75 8.07 12.15
CA LYS A 121 17.26 8.11 10.77
C LYS A 121 16.61 6.77 10.42
N ILE A 122 15.32 6.80 10.16
CA ILE A 122 14.55 5.64 9.79
C ILE A 122 14.08 5.83 8.34
N TYR A 123 14.30 4.84 7.50
CA TYR A 123 13.72 4.80 6.16
C TYR A 123 12.47 3.90 6.16
N GLU A 124 11.36 4.38 5.65
CA GLU A 124 10.14 3.61 5.45
C GLU A 124 9.96 3.26 3.97
N SER A 125 9.99 1.97 3.67
CA SER A 125 9.73 1.43 2.33
C SER A 125 8.21 1.28 2.14
N HIS A 126 7.63 2.14 1.31
CA HIS A 126 6.20 2.09 0.96
C HIS A 126 5.93 1.41 -0.39
N LEU A 127 6.96 1.17 -1.18
CA LEU A 127 6.95 0.39 -2.40
C LEU A 127 8.12 -0.59 -2.32
N ALA A 128 7.90 -1.85 -2.65
CA ALA A 128 8.95 -2.85 -2.58
C ALA A 128 10.20 -2.41 -3.36
N ARG A 129 11.36 -2.62 -2.75
CA ARG A 129 12.66 -2.08 -3.22
C ARG A 129 12.93 -2.29 -4.70
N PRO A 130 12.69 -3.48 -5.32
CA PRO A 130 12.94 -3.68 -6.75
C PRO A 130 12.09 -2.82 -7.68
N PHE A 131 10.90 -2.42 -7.23
CA PHE A 131 9.98 -1.56 -7.99
C PHE A 131 10.21 -0.06 -7.75
N THR A 132 11.11 0.28 -6.81
CA THR A 132 11.41 1.67 -6.47
C THR A 132 12.44 2.24 -7.45
N PRO A 133 12.18 3.41 -8.07
CA PRO A 133 13.15 4.07 -8.93
C PRO A 133 14.50 4.29 -8.21
N TYR A 134 15.60 4.12 -8.94
CA TYR A 134 16.97 4.28 -8.40
C TYR A 134 17.34 3.33 -7.25
N HIS A 135 16.62 2.23 -7.03
CA HIS A 135 16.88 1.27 -5.95
C HIS A 135 18.35 0.79 -5.88
N ARG A 136 19.08 0.79 -7.01
CA ARG A 136 20.53 0.46 -7.04
C ARG A 136 21.39 1.39 -6.22
N LEU A 137 20.95 2.62 -5.96
CA LEU A 137 21.64 3.60 -5.10
C LEU A 137 21.29 3.43 -3.61
N PHE A 138 20.33 2.60 -3.29
CA PHE A 138 19.83 2.43 -1.92
C PHE A 138 20.84 1.81 -0.97
N SER A 139 21.87 1.11 -1.45
CA SER A 139 22.97 0.59 -0.63
C SER A 139 23.67 1.67 0.22
N ILE A 140 23.70 2.92 -0.28
CA ILE A 140 24.26 4.07 0.48
C ILE A 140 23.28 4.48 1.59
N MET A 141 22.00 4.58 1.28
CA MET A 141 20.94 4.88 2.24
C MET A 141 20.88 3.80 3.34
N GLU A 142 20.88 2.52 2.97
CA GLU A 142 20.80 1.37 3.88
C GLU A 142 21.90 1.43 4.95
N ARG A 143 23.17 1.75 4.57
CA ARG A 143 24.29 1.88 5.50
C ARG A 143 24.20 3.10 6.41
N LYS A 144 23.43 4.13 6.03
CA LYS A 144 23.27 5.40 6.76
C LYS A 144 21.98 5.47 7.57
N ALA A 145 21.01 4.62 7.27
CA ALA A 145 19.83 4.47 8.08
C ALA A 145 20.14 3.69 9.37
N ASP A 146 19.56 4.09 10.49
CA ASP A 146 19.63 3.32 11.74
C ASP A 146 18.69 2.12 11.69
N THR A 147 17.56 2.28 10.98
CA THR A 147 16.60 1.20 10.73
C THR A 147 15.94 1.43 9.38
N VAL A 148 15.72 0.35 8.64
CA VAL A 148 14.81 0.31 7.48
C VAL A 148 13.52 -0.41 7.92
N VAL A 149 12.39 0.23 7.75
CA VAL A 149 11.08 -0.35 8.02
C VAL A 149 10.44 -0.74 6.69
N CYS A 150 10.09 -2.00 6.55
CA CYS A 150 9.43 -2.56 5.38
C CYS A 150 7.99 -2.97 5.72
N LEU A 151 7.13 -3.02 4.72
CA LEU A 151 5.72 -3.39 4.91
C LEU A 151 5.53 -4.91 4.92
N THR A 152 6.46 -5.66 4.29
CA THR A 152 6.38 -7.11 4.08
C THR A 152 7.72 -7.78 4.37
N ASN A 153 7.69 -9.08 4.67
CA ASN A 153 8.90 -9.88 4.88
C ASN A 153 9.73 -9.97 3.59
N GLY A 154 9.09 -10.12 2.44
CA GLY A 154 9.78 -10.17 1.15
C GLY A 154 10.57 -8.89 0.87
N ASP A 155 9.97 -7.70 1.08
CA ASP A 155 10.69 -6.44 0.90
C ASP A 155 11.85 -6.28 1.90
N ALA A 156 11.70 -6.75 3.14
CA ALA A 156 12.76 -6.67 4.15
C ALA A 156 14.02 -7.47 3.75
N MET A 157 13.87 -8.57 3.02
CA MET A 157 14.99 -9.38 2.52
C MET A 157 15.81 -8.66 1.44
N GLU A 158 15.22 -7.70 0.74
CA GLU A 158 15.87 -6.91 -0.30
C GLU A 158 16.89 -5.88 0.25
N TYR A 159 16.82 -5.55 1.55
CA TYR A 159 17.67 -4.55 2.20
C TYR A 159 18.90 -5.16 2.88
N SER A 160 19.72 -5.90 2.12
CA SER A 160 20.84 -6.69 2.63
C SER A 160 21.99 -5.87 3.25
N ASN A 161 22.09 -4.57 2.96
CA ASN A 161 23.13 -3.69 3.53
C ASN A 161 22.62 -2.86 4.72
N ALA A 162 21.34 -3.00 5.09
CA ALA A 162 20.78 -2.26 6.23
C ALA A 162 21.33 -2.79 7.56
N ARG A 163 21.61 -1.87 8.50
CA ARG A 163 22.05 -2.24 9.87
C ARG A 163 20.98 -3.02 10.62
N ARG A 164 19.72 -2.65 10.39
CA ARG A 164 18.55 -3.26 10.99
C ARG A 164 17.37 -3.12 10.02
N THR A 165 16.67 -4.19 9.78
CA THR A 165 15.37 -4.19 9.09
C THR A 165 14.28 -4.60 10.07
N LEU A 166 13.09 -4.01 9.94
CA LEU A 166 11.89 -4.37 10.68
C LEU A 166 10.71 -4.43 9.73
N VAL A 167 9.81 -5.37 9.99
CA VAL A 167 8.54 -5.46 9.26
C VAL A 167 7.43 -4.86 10.13
N ILE A 168 6.97 -3.67 9.73
CA ILE A 168 5.83 -3.00 10.32
C ILE A 168 4.85 -2.68 9.19
N PRO A 169 3.76 -3.44 9.06
CA PRO A 169 2.79 -3.25 7.99
C PRO A 169 2.02 -1.94 8.15
N ASN A 170 1.38 -1.48 7.08
CA ASN A 170 0.34 -0.49 7.21
C ASN A 170 -0.83 -1.08 8.00
N PHE A 171 -1.58 -0.21 8.66
CA PHE A 171 -2.71 -0.62 9.46
C PHE A 171 -4.03 -0.31 8.77
N ILE A 172 -5.06 -1.03 9.20
CA ILE A 172 -6.46 -0.79 8.85
C ILE A 172 -7.26 -0.44 10.10
N LYS A 173 -8.39 0.24 9.88
CA LYS A 173 -9.40 0.39 10.93
C LYS A 173 -10.15 -0.93 11.08
N LYS A 174 -10.49 -1.27 12.31
CA LYS A 174 -11.35 -2.44 12.57
C LYS A 174 -12.69 -2.27 11.85
N PRO A 175 -13.14 -3.27 11.07
CA PRO A 175 -14.42 -3.19 10.37
C PRO A 175 -15.58 -3.14 11.36
N THR A 176 -16.60 -2.35 11.03
CA THR A 176 -17.86 -2.28 11.80
C THR A 176 -18.83 -3.39 11.44
N LYS A 177 -18.71 -3.94 10.23
CA LYS A 177 -19.52 -5.03 9.70
C LYS A 177 -18.63 -6.11 9.11
N ARG A 178 -19.11 -7.34 9.10
CA ARG A 178 -18.44 -8.50 8.51
C ARG A 178 -19.40 -9.29 7.67
N VAL A 179 -18.88 -10.22 6.89
CA VAL A 179 -19.69 -11.18 6.14
C VAL A 179 -20.45 -12.06 7.13
N GLU A 180 -21.77 -12.10 6.99
CA GLU A 180 -22.67 -12.95 7.77
C GLU A 180 -23.22 -14.08 6.91
N ASP A 181 -23.44 -13.82 5.61
CA ASP A 181 -24.01 -14.75 4.65
C ASP A 181 -23.03 -15.12 3.54
N TYR A 182 -22.48 -16.32 3.63
CA TYR A 182 -21.58 -16.89 2.62
C TYR A 182 -22.31 -17.61 1.47
N SER A 183 -23.65 -17.68 1.50
CA SER A 183 -24.45 -18.22 0.39
C SER A 183 -24.56 -17.26 -0.79
N VAL A 184 -24.27 -15.98 -0.56
CA VAL A 184 -24.28 -14.93 -1.59
C VAL A 184 -23.33 -15.29 -2.73
N LYS A 185 -23.84 -15.34 -3.96
CA LYS A 185 -23.08 -15.72 -5.15
C LYS A 185 -22.48 -14.49 -5.85
N ARG A 186 -21.73 -13.70 -5.09
CA ARG A 186 -21.05 -12.50 -5.58
C ARG A 186 -19.59 -12.49 -5.15
N ALA A 187 -18.74 -12.28 -6.13
CA ALA A 187 -17.30 -12.06 -5.95
C ALA A 187 -16.98 -10.58 -6.12
N ILE A 188 -15.98 -10.10 -5.38
CA ILE A 188 -15.49 -8.72 -5.47
C ILE A 188 -14.01 -8.70 -5.79
N ALA A 189 -13.61 -7.76 -6.68
CA ALA A 189 -12.23 -7.37 -6.89
C ALA A 189 -12.09 -5.86 -6.69
N VAL A 190 -11.03 -5.41 -6.00
CA VAL A 190 -10.87 -4.00 -5.63
C VAL A 190 -9.47 -3.51 -5.96
N GLY A 191 -9.38 -2.39 -6.70
CA GLY A 191 -8.11 -1.78 -7.03
C GLY A 191 -8.21 -0.69 -8.07
N ARG A 192 -7.10 0.01 -8.32
CA ARG A 192 -7.03 0.94 -9.45
C ARG A 192 -7.18 0.18 -10.76
N LEU A 193 -7.95 0.69 -11.70
CA LEU A 193 -8.11 0.05 -13.02
C LEU A 193 -6.88 0.33 -13.89
N GLU A 194 -5.76 -0.31 -13.51
CA GLU A 194 -4.45 -0.24 -14.15
C GLU A 194 -3.94 -1.66 -14.45
N GLU A 195 -3.02 -1.79 -15.39
CA GLU A 195 -2.45 -3.08 -15.83
C GLU A 195 -1.93 -3.91 -14.64
N GLN A 196 -1.29 -3.26 -13.68
CA GLN A 196 -0.78 -3.87 -12.45
C GLN A 196 -1.81 -4.76 -11.74
N LYS A 197 -3.08 -4.39 -11.80
CA LYS A 197 -4.16 -5.08 -11.05
C LYS A 197 -4.70 -6.33 -11.76
N GLY A 198 -4.32 -6.56 -13.02
CA GLY A 198 -4.65 -7.79 -13.74
C GLY A 198 -6.13 -8.00 -14.04
N PHE A 199 -6.94 -6.94 -14.07
CA PHE A 199 -8.39 -7.08 -14.29
C PHE A 199 -8.74 -7.49 -15.70
N LEU A 200 -7.97 -7.06 -16.72
CA LEU A 200 -8.26 -7.43 -18.11
C LEU A 200 -8.19 -8.95 -18.31
N PRO A 201 -7.09 -9.65 -17.94
CA PRO A 201 -7.07 -11.11 -18.04
C PRO A 201 -8.11 -11.80 -17.14
N LEU A 202 -8.46 -11.24 -15.97
CA LEU A 202 -9.53 -11.80 -15.14
C LEU A 202 -10.87 -11.78 -15.89
N ILE A 203 -11.21 -10.68 -16.57
CA ILE A 203 -12.42 -10.54 -17.38
C ILE A 203 -12.41 -11.55 -18.53
N ASP A 204 -11.29 -11.70 -19.24
CA ASP A 204 -11.15 -12.68 -20.33
C ASP A 204 -11.46 -14.12 -19.87
N HIS A 205 -10.97 -14.49 -18.71
CA HIS A 205 -11.16 -15.81 -18.14
C HIS A 205 -12.50 -15.99 -17.40
N TRP A 206 -13.23 -14.89 -17.10
CA TRP A 206 -14.52 -15.00 -16.41
C TRP A 206 -15.57 -15.75 -17.22
N LYS A 207 -15.45 -15.74 -18.56
CA LYS A 207 -16.35 -16.51 -19.43
C LYS A 207 -16.33 -18.02 -19.11
N GLU A 208 -15.19 -18.58 -18.77
CA GLU A 208 -15.07 -19.97 -18.36
C GLU A 208 -15.72 -20.19 -16.98
N ILE A 209 -15.49 -19.27 -16.06
CA ILE A 209 -16.08 -19.30 -14.72
C ILE A 209 -17.61 -19.20 -14.81
N ALA A 210 -18.15 -18.26 -15.59
CA ALA A 210 -19.59 -18.08 -15.78
C ALA A 210 -20.27 -19.30 -16.42
N ARG A 211 -19.54 -20.06 -17.27
CA ARG A 211 -20.08 -21.32 -17.83
C ARG A 211 -20.23 -22.41 -16.76
N LEU A 212 -19.34 -22.46 -15.77
CA LEU A 212 -19.38 -23.43 -14.67
C LEU A 212 -20.32 -22.99 -13.54
N HIS A 213 -20.39 -21.68 -13.29
CA HIS A 213 -21.14 -21.03 -12.21
C HIS A 213 -21.95 -19.85 -12.77
N PRO A 214 -23.03 -20.10 -13.55
CA PRO A 214 -23.77 -19.03 -14.26
C PRO A 214 -24.53 -18.10 -13.33
N ASP A 215 -24.70 -18.44 -12.08
CA ASP A 215 -25.37 -17.67 -11.05
C ASP A 215 -24.43 -16.79 -10.22
N TRP A 216 -23.12 -16.82 -10.52
CA TRP A 216 -22.13 -15.95 -9.88
C TRP A 216 -21.91 -14.65 -10.66
N HIS A 217 -21.71 -13.57 -9.90
CA HIS A 217 -21.45 -12.23 -10.44
C HIS A 217 -20.13 -11.68 -9.86
N LEU A 218 -19.32 -11.01 -10.71
CA LEU A 218 -18.09 -10.31 -10.34
C LEU A 218 -18.32 -8.81 -10.37
N ASP A 219 -18.09 -8.15 -9.24
CA ASP A 219 -18.06 -6.70 -9.14
C ASP A 219 -16.63 -6.21 -9.00
N ILE A 220 -16.23 -5.28 -9.88
CA ILE A 220 -14.89 -4.68 -9.85
C ILE A 220 -15.03 -3.22 -9.39
N TYR A 221 -14.48 -2.94 -8.20
CA TYR A 221 -14.47 -1.60 -7.61
C TYR A 221 -13.14 -0.91 -7.85
N GLY A 222 -13.21 0.29 -8.36
CA GLY A 222 -12.08 1.16 -8.62
C GLY A 222 -12.26 2.05 -9.82
N ASP A 223 -11.23 2.82 -10.12
CA ASP A 223 -11.16 3.68 -11.29
C ASP A 223 -9.70 3.76 -11.78
N GLY A 224 -9.49 4.10 -13.03
CA GLY A 224 -8.15 4.18 -13.62
C GLY A 224 -8.17 4.26 -15.14
N SER A 225 -6.97 4.29 -15.71
CA SER A 225 -6.76 4.51 -17.14
C SER A 225 -7.37 3.41 -18.02
N GLN A 226 -7.52 2.19 -17.49
CA GLN A 226 -8.04 1.05 -18.24
C GLN A 226 -9.58 0.94 -18.24
N ARG A 227 -10.33 1.84 -17.57
CA ARG A 227 -11.78 1.71 -17.42
C ARG A 227 -12.51 1.46 -18.75
N ALA A 228 -12.24 2.29 -19.75
CA ALA A 228 -12.90 2.17 -21.06
C ALA A 228 -12.55 0.85 -21.77
N MET A 229 -11.29 0.40 -21.67
CA MET A 229 -10.84 -0.86 -22.26
C MET A 229 -11.50 -2.07 -21.56
N LEU A 230 -11.57 -2.07 -20.24
CA LEU A 230 -12.23 -3.15 -19.48
C LEU A 230 -13.72 -3.23 -19.81
N GLN A 231 -14.40 -2.08 -19.93
CA GLN A 231 -15.82 -2.03 -20.31
C GLN A 231 -16.05 -2.59 -21.72
N ALA A 232 -15.22 -2.20 -22.69
CA ALA A 232 -15.29 -2.72 -24.05
C ALA A 232 -15.05 -4.24 -24.12
N GLU A 233 -14.15 -4.76 -23.26
CA GLU A 233 -13.87 -6.19 -23.19
C GLU A 233 -15.05 -6.98 -22.60
N ILE A 234 -15.70 -6.49 -21.55
CA ILE A 234 -16.93 -7.08 -21.00
C ILE A 234 -18.02 -7.17 -22.08
N GLU A 235 -18.19 -6.10 -22.85
CA GLU A 235 -19.18 -6.05 -23.95
C GLU A 235 -18.80 -7.00 -25.09
N ARG A 236 -17.54 -7.04 -25.51
CA ARG A 236 -17.02 -7.94 -26.56
C ARG A 236 -17.25 -9.41 -26.21
N LEU A 237 -17.12 -9.76 -24.94
CA LEU A 237 -17.31 -11.14 -24.44
C LEU A 237 -18.77 -11.47 -24.14
N GLY A 238 -19.68 -10.49 -24.14
CA GLY A 238 -21.08 -10.68 -23.76
C GLY A 238 -21.28 -10.98 -22.27
N MET A 239 -20.42 -10.39 -21.40
CA MET A 239 -20.38 -10.69 -19.97
C MET A 239 -21.08 -9.63 -19.08
N GLN A 240 -21.91 -8.74 -19.66
CA GLN A 240 -22.57 -7.64 -18.94
C GLN A 240 -23.48 -8.11 -17.79
N GLU A 241 -24.06 -9.32 -17.92
CA GLU A 241 -24.90 -9.93 -16.87
C GLU A 241 -24.05 -10.62 -15.76
N HIS A 242 -22.74 -10.76 -15.95
CA HIS A 242 -21.85 -11.46 -15.02
C HIS A 242 -20.75 -10.59 -14.43
N ILE A 243 -20.47 -9.41 -15.01
CA ILE A 243 -19.39 -8.53 -14.55
C ILE A 243 -19.86 -7.08 -14.55
N THR A 244 -19.61 -6.37 -13.45
CA THR A 244 -19.92 -4.94 -13.34
C THR A 244 -18.68 -4.14 -12.92
N LEU A 245 -18.38 -3.04 -13.63
CA LEU A 245 -17.41 -2.02 -13.19
C LEU A 245 -18.12 -0.98 -12.32
N CYS A 246 -18.03 -1.15 -10.99
CA CYS A 246 -18.79 -0.37 -10.00
C CYS A 246 -18.26 1.05 -9.77
N GLY A 247 -17.05 1.37 -10.27
CA GLY A 247 -16.41 2.65 -9.97
C GLY A 247 -15.83 2.70 -8.55
N ARG A 248 -15.51 3.91 -8.07
CA ARG A 248 -14.95 4.10 -6.72
C ARG A 248 -16.04 4.03 -5.66
N SER A 249 -15.75 3.37 -4.55
CA SER A 249 -16.56 3.45 -3.33
C SER A 249 -15.97 4.50 -2.38
N ASN A 250 -16.83 5.27 -1.71
CA ASN A 250 -16.42 6.19 -0.65
C ASN A 250 -16.03 5.46 0.64
N ASN A 251 -16.60 4.28 0.86
CA ASN A 251 -16.27 3.41 1.98
C ASN A 251 -16.36 1.93 1.56
N ILE A 252 -15.25 1.41 1.07
CA ILE A 252 -15.18 0.02 0.60
C ILE A 252 -15.39 -1.00 1.72
N MET A 253 -15.09 -0.63 2.97
CA MET A 253 -15.28 -1.50 4.13
C MET A 253 -16.75 -1.85 4.40
N ASP A 254 -17.69 -0.97 4.02
CA ASP A 254 -19.14 -1.25 4.11
C ASP A 254 -19.66 -2.07 2.92
N VAL A 255 -18.85 -2.19 1.87
CA VAL A 255 -19.20 -2.93 0.65
C VAL A 255 -18.79 -4.40 0.77
N TYR A 256 -17.60 -4.70 1.27
CA TYR A 256 -17.09 -6.08 1.40
C TYR A 256 -18.08 -7.06 2.04
N PRO A 257 -18.83 -6.71 3.12
CA PRO A 257 -19.78 -7.65 3.75
C PRO A 257 -20.95 -8.13 2.86
N GLN A 258 -21.14 -7.52 1.69
CA GLN A 258 -22.19 -7.90 0.72
C GLN A 258 -21.75 -9.01 -0.24
N TYR A 259 -20.54 -9.51 -0.10
CA TYR A 259 -19.90 -10.51 -0.96
C TYR A 259 -19.50 -11.74 -0.15
N SER A 260 -19.18 -12.82 -0.83
CA SER A 260 -18.72 -14.06 -0.19
C SER A 260 -17.35 -14.52 -0.66
N LEU A 261 -16.73 -13.83 -1.64
CA LEU A 261 -15.42 -14.14 -2.19
C LEU A 261 -14.71 -12.87 -2.65
N HIS A 262 -13.43 -12.72 -2.29
CA HIS A 262 -12.55 -11.69 -2.82
C HIS A 262 -11.54 -12.29 -3.82
N ILE A 263 -11.26 -11.57 -4.91
CA ILE A 263 -10.32 -11.99 -5.95
C ILE A 263 -9.30 -10.88 -6.17
N MET A 264 -8.00 -11.21 -6.13
CA MET A 264 -6.93 -10.27 -6.39
C MET A 264 -5.91 -10.85 -7.38
N PRO A 265 -6.06 -10.56 -8.69
CA PRO A 265 -5.17 -11.04 -9.73
C PRO A 265 -4.02 -10.05 -10.00
N SER A 266 -3.57 -9.32 -8.99
CA SER A 266 -2.50 -8.33 -9.11
C SER A 266 -1.19 -8.96 -9.54
N LEU A 267 -0.45 -8.26 -10.42
CA LEU A 267 0.86 -8.72 -10.88
C LEU A 267 1.96 -8.40 -9.87
N TYR A 268 1.85 -7.30 -9.17
CA TYR A 268 2.75 -6.88 -8.09
C TYR A 268 2.07 -5.89 -7.15
N GLU A 269 2.47 -5.90 -5.89
CA GLU A 269 2.01 -4.98 -4.85
C GLU A 269 3.18 -4.51 -3.97
N GLY A 270 3.00 -3.41 -3.23
CA GLY A 270 3.88 -3.08 -2.10
C GLY A 270 3.36 -3.75 -0.83
N GLN A 271 2.16 -3.35 -0.42
CA GLN A 271 1.31 -4.08 0.52
C GLN A 271 -0.13 -3.99 0.03
N PRO A 272 -0.80 -5.11 -0.22
CA PRO A 272 -2.13 -5.13 -0.82
C PRO A 272 -3.21 -4.79 0.22
N MET A 273 -3.45 -3.49 0.45
CA MET A 273 -4.41 -3.00 1.44
C MET A 273 -5.82 -3.56 1.21
N ALA A 274 -6.28 -3.63 -0.06
CA ALA A 274 -7.58 -4.19 -0.40
C ALA A 274 -7.74 -5.65 0.04
N LEU A 275 -6.65 -6.44 0.02
CA LEU A 275 -6.65 -7.82 0.51
C LEU A 275 -6.80 -7.87 2.03
N ILE A 276 -6.06 -7.04 2.76
CA ILE A 276 -6.14 -6.96 4.23
C ILE A 276 -7.54 -6.49 4.66
N GLU A 277 -8.07 -5.47 3.98
CA GLU A 277 -9.40 -4.94 4.21
C GLU A 277 -10.48 -6.00 3.96
N ALA A 278 -10.44 -6.70 2.83
CA ALA A 278 -11.39 -7.78 2.49
C ALA A 278 -11.35 -8.90 3.53
N GLN A 279 -10.15 -9.38 3.91
CA GLN A 279 -9.99 -10.42 4.91
C GLN A 279 -10.47 -9.98 6.30
N SER A 280 -10.27 -8.74 6.67
CA SER A 280 -10.77 -8.21 7.95
C SER A 280 -12.29 -8.19 8.03
N CYS A 281 -12.96 -8.04 6.89
CA CYS A 281 -14.42 -8.16 6.77
C CYS A 281 -14.92 -9.61 6.70
N GLY A 282 -14.02 -10.61 6.67
CA GLY A 282 -14.38 -12.02 6.62
C GLY A 282 -14.46 -12.60 5.20
N LEU A 283 -13.93 -11.92 4.18
CA LEU A 283 -13.88 -12.46 2.83
C LEU A 283 -12.68 -13.38 2.65
N PRO A 284 -12.88 -14.67 2.35
CA PRO A 284 -11.80 -15.51 1.84
C PRO A 284 -11.32 -14.98 0.50
N SER A 285 -10.04 -15.13 0.19
CA SER A 285 -9.45 -14.52 -0.99
C SER A 285 -8.79 -15.55 -1.90
N VAL A 286 -8.91 -15.36 -3.22
CA VAL A 286 -8.10 -16.06 -4.23
C VAL A 286 -7.17 -15.03 -4.86
N VAL A 287 -5.86 -15.26 -4.74
CA VAL A 287 -4.84 -14.26 -5.10
C VAL A 287 -3.71 -14.91 -5.90
N PHE A 288 -3.05 -14.14 -6.76
CA PHE A 288 -1.75 -14.54 -7.28
C PHE A 288 -0.68 -14.46 -6.20
N ASP A 289 0.33 -15.33 -6.32
CA ASP A 289 1.56 -15.27 -5.51
C ASP A 289 2.48 -14.19 -6.09
N PHE A 290 2.19 -12.93 -5.75
CA PHE A 290 3.08 -11.83 -6.11
C PHE A 290 4.18 -11.66 -5.06
N ASP A 291 5.37 -11.26 -5.49
CA ASP A 291 6.63 -11.31 -4.73
C ASP A 291 6.59 -10.67 -3.33
N PHE A 292 5.69 -9.69 -3.09
CA PHE A 292 5.67 -8.96 -1.84
C PHE A 292 4.25 -8.86 -1.28
N GLY A 293 3.97 -9.62 -0.22
CA GLY A 293 2.80 -9.47 0.63
C GLY A 293 1.65 -10.46 0.44
N ALA A 294 1.57 -11.26 -0.64
CA ALA A 294 0.52 -12.27 -0.77
C ALA A 294 0.59 -13.29 0.37
N SER A 295 1.76 -13.92 0.53
CA SER A 295 2.04 -14.93 1.55
C SER A 295 2.17 -14.38 2.98
N ASP A 296 2.36 -13.07 3.15
CA ASP A 296 2.32 -12.41 4.46
C ASP A 296 0.88 -12.30 5.01
N ILE A 297 -0.13 -12.31 4.12
CA ILE A 297 -1.53 -12.09 4.46
C ILE A 297 -2.36 -13.36 4.29
N VAL A 298 -2.16 -14.07 3.18
CA VAL A 298 -2.89 -15.30 2.87
C VAL A 298 -2.04 -16.52 3.20
N ARG A 299 -2.55 -17.37 4.07
CA ARG A 299 -2.05 -18.73 4.26
C ARG A 299 -2.86 -19.67 3.38
N ASN A 300 -2.20 -20.22 2.34
CA ASN A 300 -2.84 -21.07 1.36
C ASN A 300 -3.58 -22.27 1.99
N GLY A 301 -4.83 -22.48 1.62
CA GLY A 301 -5.68 -23.55 2.16
C GLY A 301 -6.21 -23.29 3.57
N TYR A 302 -6.02 -22.08 4.13
CA TYR A 302 -6.47 -21.73 5.48
C TYR A 302 -7.41 -20.52 5.50
N ASN A 303 -6.98 -19.37 4.99
CA ASN A 303 -7.81 -18.15 4.89
C ASN A 303 -7.96 -17.64 3.45
N GLY A 304 -7.50 -18.43 2.47
CA GLY A 304 -7.57 -18.14 1.05
C GLY A 304 -6.80 -19.16 0.23
N ILE A 305 -6.75 -18.92 -1.07
CA ILE A 305 -5.98 -19.69 -2.04
C ILE A 305 -4.96 -18.77 -2.69
N ILE A 306 -3.68 -19.16 -2.60
CA ILE A 306 -2.59 -18.53 -3.36
C ILE A 306 -2.31 -19.41 -4.58
N VAL A 307 -2.25 -18.80 -5.75
CA VAL A 307 -1.92 -19.46 -7.01
C VAL A 307 -0.70 -18.83 -7.65
N GLU A 308 0.04 -19.60 -8.40
CA GLU A 308 1.23 -19.14 -9.13
C GLU A 308 0.89 -17.91 -10.00
N GLN A 309 1.77 -16.93 -9.98
CA GLN A 309 1.58 -15.66 -10.69
C GLN A 309 1.38 -15.89 -12.19
N SER A 310 0.40 -15.21 -12.76
CA SER A 310 0.00 -15.30 -14.18
C SER A 310 -0.45 -16.69 -14.64
N HIS A 311 -0.65 -17.64 -13.71
CA HIS A 311 -1.16 -18.98 -14.04
C HIS A 311 -2.69 -19.03 -13.95
N TYR A 312 -3.35 -18.50 -14.98
CA TYR A 312 -4.81 -18.24 -14.97
C TYR A 312 -5.65 -19.52 -14.83
N SER A 313 -5.22 -20.68 -15.33
CA SER A 313 -5.92 -21.96 -15.12
C SER A 313 -5.99 -22.32 -13.62
N SER A 314 -4.92 -22.06 -12.86
CA SER A 314 -4.91 -22.24 -11.41
C SER A 314 -5.78 -21.21 -10.70
N LEU A 315 -5.81 -19.96 -11.20
CA LEU A 315 -6.69 -18.91 -10.67
C LEU A 315 -8.16 -19.30 -10.83
N ILE A 316 -8.57 -19.75 -12.03
CA ILE A 316 -9.92 -20.25 -12.32
C ILE A 316 -10.26 -21.40 -11.38
N LYS A 317 -9.36 -22.40 -11.25
CA LYS A 317 -9.56 -23.52 -10.35
C LYS A 317 -9.72 -23.09 -8.89
N GLY A 318 -8.92 -22.13 -8.41
CA GLY A 318 -9.03 -21.57 -7.07
C GLY A 318 -10.37 -20.88 -6.86
N ILE A 319 -10.80 -20.07 -7.82
CA ILE A 319 -12.10 -19.36 -7.79
C ILE A 319 -13.25 -20.36 -7.78
N THR A 320 -13.28 -21.33 -8.70
CA THR A 320 -14.37 -22.32 -8.77
C THR A 320 -14.41 -23.21 -7.52
N THR A 321 -13.26 -23.60 -6.96
CA THR A 321 -13.19 -24.31 -5.67
C THR A 321 -13.89 -23.54 -4.55
N MET A 322 -13.68 -22.21 -4.51
CA MET A 322 -14.36 -21.35 -3.53
C MET A 322 -15.87 -21.23 -3.84
N MET A 323 -16.25 -21.17 -5.11
CA MET A 323 -17.66 -21.08 -5.53
C MET A 323 -18.45 -22.36 -5.21
N ASP A 324 -17.81 -23.52 -5.30
CA ASP A 324 -18.42 -24.84 -5.05
C ASP A 324 -18.84 -25.06 -3.60
N SER A 325 -18.21 -24.39 -2.62
CA SER A 325 -18.44 -24.70 -1.21
C SER A 325 -18.60 -23.47 -0.33
N GLU A 326 -19.85 -23.22 0.10
CA GLU A 326 -20.16 -22.23 1.14
C GLU A 326 -19.40 -22.53 2.45
N ALA A 327 -19.32 -23.81 2.83
CA ALA A 327 -18.64 -24.20 4.07
C ALA A 327 -17.16 -23.83 4.06
N ILE A 328 -16.47 -24.00 2.93
CA ILE A 328 -15.08 -23.58 2.77
C ILE A 328 -14.97 -22.06 2.82
N ARG A 329 -15.87 -21.32 2.13
CA ARG A 329 -15.86 -19.85 2.19
C ARG A 329 -16.03 -19.34 3.61
N ARG A 330 -16.96 -19.91 4.38
CA ARG A 330 -17.19 -19.57 5.78
C ARG A 330 -15.96 -19.86 6.64
N GLN A 331 -15.44 -21.07 6.56
CA GLN A 331 -14.24 -21.46 7.33
C GLN A 331 -13.05 -20.55 7.04
N TYR A 332 -12.78 -20.26 5.76
CA TYR A 332 -11.66 -19.40 5.38
C TYR A 332 -11.93 -17.94 5.72
N GLY A 333 -13.17 -17.50 5.69
CA GLY A 333 -13.58 -16.17 6.13
C GLY A 333 -13.35 -15.95 7.62
N ASP A 334 -13.71 -16.92 8.46
CA ASP A 334 -13.45 -16.87 9.91
C ASP A 334 -11.94 -16.82 10.20
N ASN A 335 -11.16 -17.62 9.48
CA ASN A 335 -9.71 -17.61 9.58
C ASN A 335 -9.08 -16.30 9.07
N ALA A 336 -9.67 -15.69 8.03
CA ALA A 336 -9.24 -14.39 7.49
C ALA A 336 -9.44 -13.28 8.52
N ILE A 337 -10.55 -13.27 9.23
CA ILE A 337 -10.80 -12.35 10.34
C ILE A 337 -9.70 -12.50 11.40
N ALA A 338 -9.42 -13.72 11.85
CA ALA A 338 -8.41 -13.97 12.87
C ALA A 338 -7.01 -13.49 12.43
N GLY A 339 -6.62 -13.77 11.18
CA GLY A 339 -5.33 -13.34 10.62
C GLY A 339 -5.22 -11.83 10.48
N SER A 340 -6.32 -11.13 10.18
CA SER A 340 -6.33 -9.68 9.96
C SER A 340 -6.09 -8.84 11.21
N HIS A 341 -6.23 -9.41 12.41
CA HIS A 341 -6.00 -8.72 13.68
C HIS A 341 -4.59 -8.13 13.77
N ALA A 342 -3.59 -8.78 13.18
CA ALA A 342 -2.22 -8.28 13.14
C ALA A 342 -2.07 -6.92 12.43
N TYR A 343 -3.05 -6.54 11.61
CA TYR A 343 -3.08 -5.31 10.82
C TYR A 343 -3.97 -4.22 11.43
N TYR A 344 -4.64 -4.48 12.56
CA TYR A 344 -5.40 -3.43 13.22
C TYR A 344 -4.49 -2.36 13.81
N LYS A 345 -4.99 -1.12 13.79
CA LYS A 345 -4.23 0.06 14.19
C LYS A 345 -3.49 -0.14 15.51
N GLU A 346 -4.18 -0.63 16.55
CA GLU A 346 -3.63 -0.83 17.88
C GLU A 346 -2.41 -1.79 17.85
N ASN A 347 -2.53 -2.93 17.17
CA ASN A 347 -1.46 -3.95 17.11
C ASN A 347 -0.25 -3.51 16.28
N VAL A 348 -0.51 -2.73 15.21
CA VAL A 348 0.57 -2.16 14.40
C VAL A 348 1.28 -1.04 15.15
N PHE A 349 0.53 -0.20 15.88
CA PHE A 349 1.12 0.89 16.67
C PHE A 349 1.97 0.38 17.84
N GLU A 350 1.67 -0.77 18.43
CA GLU A 350 2.57 -1.40 19.42
C GLU A 350 3.98 -1.59 18.84
N LYS A 351 4.11 -2.06 17.59
CA LYS A 351 5.41 -2.22 16.92
C LYS A 351 6.09 -0.87 16.68
N TRP A 352 5.33 0.17 16.30
CA TRP A 352 5.87 1.52 16.14
C TRP A 352 6.39 2.08 17.47
N ILE A 353 5.65 1.92 18.55
CA ILE A 353 6.07 2.39 19.88
C ILE A 353 7.30 1.63 20.39
N GLN A 354 7.41 0.34 20.13
CA GLN A 354 8.63 -0.43 20.41
C GLN A 354 9.83 0.08 19.60
N LEU A 355 9.64 0.43 18.33
CA LEU A 355 10.70 1.02 17.51
C LEU A 355 11.12 2.40 18.03
N LEU A 356 10.17 3.24 18.45
CA LEU A 356 10.46 4.57 18.98
C LEU A 356 11.20 4.50 20.32
N ASN A 357 10.88 3.54 21.19
CA ASN A 357 11.42 3.36 22.54
C ASN A 357 12.15 2.01 22.68
N PRO A 358 13.33 1.81 22.07
CA PRO A 358 14.01 0.53 22.05
C PRO A 358 14.48 0.04 23.44
N ASP A 359 14.51 0.92 24.44
CA ASP A 359 14.97 0.64 25.80
C ASP A 359 13.80 0.36 26.79
N ARG A 360 12.59 0.24 26.27
CA ARG A 360 11.39 -0.24 26.99
C ARG A 360 10.99 -1.62 26.42
#